data_ccd0748869d76f1bd4756621acec9c6e
#
_entry.id   ccd0748869d76f1bd4756621acec9c6e
#
_cell.length_a   1.000
_cell.length_b   1.000
_cell.length_c   1.000
_cell.angle_alpha   90.00
_cell.angle_beta   90.00
_cell.angle_gamma   90.00
#
_symmetry.space_group_name_H-M   'P 1'
#
loop_
_entity.id
_entity.type
_entity.pdbx_description
1 polymer ?
#
loop_
_entity_poly.entity_id
_entity_poly.type
_entity_poly.pdbx_seq_one_letter_code
_entity_poly.pdbx_strand_id
1 'polypeptide(L)'
;MTVLGRIITYNYFIKAQLMLGFLFFHTSCEQQNKIALLTGNTMGTTYSIKIIQSNDRINIESIKKGVDSVLIQINNQMSTWDPESELSAFNRWTSIKAYPVSQSLLTVIDSSLSISKKTGGLFDISVYELMGLWGFGPNPKIGMPSLNEIQTVLASTGYDKVMVDENTLIKTHPNVKLDLNAIAKGYAVDMVYKYLSAKGFDNIFVEIGGEVRSKGKNQNNIFWSIGIENPSGGNKKDIKLAAIIDLKDLAMATSGNYNNIVNIDGEILGHT
;
A
#
# COMPACT_ATOMS: atom_id res chain seq x y z
N MET A 1 -67.97 3.00 45.56
CA MET A 1 -67.15 2.69 44.37
C MET A 1 -67.21 1.22 44.12
N THR A 2 -67.94 0.84 43.12
CA THR A 2 -68.28 -0.57 42.79
C THR A 2 -67.08 -1.28 42.16
N VAL A 3 -66.93 -2.60 42.42
CA VAL A 3 -65.87 -3.48 41.92
C VAL A 3 -65.66 -3.31 40.40
N LEU A 4 -66.71 -2.99 39.66
CA LEU A 4 -66.66 -2.76 38.19
C LEU A 4 -65.81 -1.55 37.82
N GLY A 5 -65.81 -0.45 38.60
CA GLY A 5 -64.99 0.72 38.32
C GLY A 5 -63.48 0.50 38.48
N ARG A 6 -63.06 -0.42 39.37
CA ARG A 6 -61.63 -0.78 39.56
C ARG A 6 -61.09 -1.68 38.45
N ILE A 7 -61.91 -2.50 37.89
CA ILE A 7 -61.50 -3.41 36.78
C ILE A 7 -61.32 -2.61 35.47
N ILE A 8 -62.17 -1.60 35.22
CA ILE A 8 -62.08 -0.75 34.03
C ILE A 8 -60.82 0.13 34.07
N THR A 9 -60.51 0.76 35.23
CA THR A 9 -59.31 1.58 35.39
C THR A 9 -58.00 0.76 35.30
N TYR A 10 -58.00 -0.46 35.79
CA TYR A 10 -56.83 -1.35 35.69
C TYR A 10 -56.56 -1.79 34.24
N ASN A 11 -57.57 -2.08 33.47
CA ASN A 11 -57.43 -2.43 32.04
C ASN A 11 -56.97 -1.27 31.16
N TYR A 12 -57.34 -0.02 31.47
CA TYR A 12 -56.82 1.16 30.75
C TYR A 12 -55.39 1.43 31.08
N PHE A 13 -54.93 1.21 32.33
CA PHE A 13 -53.52 1.37 32.76
C PHE A 13 -52.61 0.34 32.10
N ILE A 14 -53.01 -0.91 32.00
CA ILE A 14 -52.26 -1.97 31.32
C ILE A 14 -52.18 -1.72 29.82
N LYS A 15 -53.23 -1.28 29.18
CA LYS A 15 -53.22 -0.93 27.75
C LYS A 15 -52.36 0.29 27.44
N ALA A 16 -52.35 1.29 28.34
CA ALA A 16 -51.48 2.47 28.19
C ALA A 16 -49.99 2.12 28.38
N GLN A 17 -49.64 1.24 29.33
CA GLN A 17 -48.26 0.77 29.50
C GLN A 17 -47.76 -0.11 28.33
N LEU A 18 -48.63 -0.96 27.75
CA LEU A 18 -48.33 -1.73 26.57
C LEU A 18 -48.15 -0.85 25.33
N MET A 19 -48.95 0.23 25.18
CA MET A 19 -48.77 1.17 24.07
C MET A 19 -47.49 2.03 24.22
N LEU A 20 -47.15 2.47 25.42
CA LEU A 20 -45.85 3.17 25.68
C LEU A 20 -44.63 2.26 25.45
N GLY A 21 -44.70 0.98 25.83
CA GLY A 21 -43.63 0.01 25.58
C GLY A 21 -43.39 -0.22 24.07
N PHE A 22 -44.47 -0.17 23.24
CA PHE A 22 -44.39 -0.37 21.77
C PHE A 22 -43.76 0.86 21.04
N LEU A 23 -43.85 2.06 21.63
CA LEU A 23 -43.31 3.30 21.04
C LEU A 23 -41.81 3.42 21.21
N PHE A 24 -41.20 2.68 22.17
CA PHE A 24 -39.73 2.70 22.37
C PHE A 24 -38.97 1.68 21.51
N PHE A 25 -39.64 0.77 20.79
CA PHE A 25 -38.97 -0.21 19.95
C PHE A 25 -38.72 0.21 18.50
N HIS A 26 -39.10 1.43 18.10
CA HIS A 26 -39.04 1.83 16.68
C HIS A 26 -38.03 2.92 16.37
N THR A 27 -37.05 3.20 17.24
CA THR A 27 -35.99 4.17 16.91
C THR A 27 -34.60 3.57 17.04
N SER A 28 -34.42 2.27 16.74
CA SER A 28 -33.12 1.81 16.31
C SER A 28 -32.98 2.17 14.83
N CYS A 29 -32.64 3.43 14.57
CA CYS A 29 -32.09 3.82 13.30
C CYS A 29 -30.75 3.08 13.20
N GLU A 30 -30.75 1.90 12.60
CA GLU A 30 -29.52 1.21 12.23
C GLU A 30 -28.79 2.17 11.29
N GLN A 31 -27.83 2.91 11.84
CA GLN A 31 -27.02 3.83 11.09
C GLN A 31 -26.21 2.98 10.10
N GLN A 32 -26.72 2.91 8.88
CA GLN A 32 -26.13 2.09 7.82
C GLN A 32 -24.74 2.65 7.52
N ASN A 33 -23.72 1.89 7.85
CA ASN A 33 -22.33 2.24 7.55
C ASN A 33 -22.17 2.39 6.03
N LYS A 34 -21.88 3.60 5.56
CA LYS A 34 -21.63 3.87 4.15
C LYS A 34 -20.18 3.63 3.82
N ILE A 35 -19.92 3.05 2.65
CA ILE A 35 -18.57 2.91 2.11
C ILE A 35 -18.29 4.11 1.21
N ALA A 36 -17.21 4.84 1.50
CA ALA A 36 -16.58 5.71 0.53
C ALA A 36 -15.45 4.94 -0.17
N LEU A 37 -15.49 4.90 -1.49
CA LEU A 37 -14.47 4.28 -2.34
C LEU A 37 -13.69 5.38 -3.05
N LEU A 38 -12.37 5.43 -2.83
CA LEU A 38 -11.44 6.28 -3.55
C LEU A 38 -10.57 5.41 -4.45
N THR A 39 -10.47 5.77 -5.72
CA THR A 39 -9.64 5.07 -6.70
C THR A 39 -8.82 6.05 -7.53
N GLY A 40 -7.72 5.58 -8.08
CA GLY A 40 -6.87 6.34 -8.99
C GLY A 40 -5.66 5.54 -9.45
N ASN A 41 -4.75 6.23 -10.18
CA ASN A 41 -3.50 5.67 -10.67
C ASN A 41 -2.33 6.28 -9.90
N THR A 42 -1.32 5.48 -9.58
CA THR A 42 -0.08 5.91 -8.94
C THR A 42 1.02 4.86 -9.14
N MET A 43 2.27 5.25 -9.14
CA MET A 43 3.44 4.34 -9.12
C MET A 43 3.38 3.23 -10.19
N GLY A 44 2.89 3.56 -11.40
CA GLY A 44 2.73 2.60 -12.51
C GLY A 44 1.61 1.56 -12.32
N THR A 45 0.74 1.73 -11.31
CA THR A 45 -0.38 0.85 -10.98
C THR A 45 -1.62 1.65 -10.56
N THR A 46 -2.59 0.99 -9.96
CA THR A 46 -3.81 1.60 -9.40
C THR A 46 -3.80 1.58 -7.88
N TYR A 47 -4.63 2.43 -7.28
CA TYR A 47 -4.96 2.33 -5.86
C TYR A 47 -6.48 2.21 -5.65
N SER A 48 -6.87 1.55 -4.57
CA SER A 48 -8.23 1.40 -4.11
C SER A 48 -8.29 1.57 -2.59
N ILE A 49 -9.03 2.57 -2.12
CA ILE A 49 -9.15 2.88 -0.70
C ILE A 49 -10.62 2.83 -0.33
N LYS A 50 -10.94 2.06 0.71
CA LYS A 50 -12.28 1.95 1.28
C LYS A 50 -12.29 2.57 2.66
N ILE A 51 -13.23 3.47 2.91
CA ILE A 51 -13.43 4.15 4.20
C ILE A 51 -14.86 3.90 4.63
N ILE A 52 -15.06 3.38 5.83
CA ILE A 52 -16.40 3.22 6.40
C ILE A 52 -16.76 4.49 7.16
N GLN A 53 -17.88 5.07 6.79
CA GLN A 53 -18.39 6.30 7.38
C GLN A 53 -19.66 6.04 8.18
N SER A 54 -19.72 6.59 9.37
CA SER A 54 -20.92 6.62 10.21
C SER A 54 -21.72 7.91 10.08
N ASN A 55 -21.20 8.95 9.41
CA ASN A 55 -21.92 10.20 9.16
C ASN A 55 -21.54 10.83 7.81
N ASP A 56 -22.47 11.60 7.23
CA ASP A 56 -22.36 12.23 5.89
C ASP A 56 -21.56 13.56 5.89
N ARG A 57 -20.91 13.95 7.00
CA ARG A 57 -20.26 15.27 7.12
C ARG A 57 -18.86 15.34 6.52
N ILE A 58 -18.33 14.21 6.03
CA ILE A 58 -16.96 14.16 5.52
C ILE A 58 -16.95 14.46 4.03
N ASN A 59 -16.19 15.47 3.64
CA ASN A 59 -15.98 15.80 2.24
C ASN A 59 -14.97 14.81 1.62
N ILE A 60 -15.48 13.76 0.99
CA ILE A 60 -14.69 12.69 0.36
C ILE A 60 -13.78 13.21 -0.76
N GLU A 61 -14.19 14.22 -1.49
CA GLU A 61 -13.35 14.84 -2.53
C GLU A 61 -12.10 15.49 -1.93
N SER A 62 -12.26 16.18 -0.78
CA SER A 62 -11.12 16.74 -0.04
C SER A 62 -10.16 15.64 0.46
N ILE A 63 -10.70 14.51 0.94
CA ILE A 63 -9.88 13.38 1.37
C ILE A 63 -9.13 12.79 0.17
N LYS A 64 -9.80 12.61 -0.97
CA LYS A 64 -9.16 12.11 -2.18
C LYS A 64 -8.02 13.03 -2.63
N LYS A 65 -8.22 14.33 -2.67
CA LYS A 65 -7.15 15.31 -2.99
C LYS A 65 -5.95 15.18 -2.06
N GLY A 66 -6.17 14.95 -0.76
CA GLY A 66 -5.10 14.72 0.20
C GLY A 66 -4.35 13.40 -0.03
N VAL A 67 -5.06 12.32 -0.34
CA VAL A 67 -4.47 11.04 -0.74
C VAL A 67 -3.61 11.21 -1.99
N ASP A 68 -4.17 11.82 -3.04
CA ASP A 68 -3.44 12.07 -4.29
C ASP A 68 -2.17 12.91 -4.07
N SER A 69 -2.24 13.93 -3.18
CA SER A 69 -1.08 14.73 -2.81
C SER A 69 0.01 13.92 -2.12
N VAL A 70 -0.34 13.02 -1.20
CA VAL A 70 0.61 12.10 -0.55
C VAL A 70 1.29 11.21 -1.60
N LEU A 71 0.52 10.63 -2.51
CA LEU A 71 1.02 9.73 -3.54
C LEU A 71 1.92 10.44 -4.57
N ILE A 72 1.55 11.66 -4.97
CA ILE A 72 2.38 12.51 -5.86
C ILE A 72 3.72 12.82 -5.17
N GLN A 73 3.72 13.19 -3.90
CA GLN A 73 4.95 13.48 -3.17
C GLN A 73 5.87 12.25 -3.11
N ILE A 74 5.34 11.06 -2.87
CA ILE A 74 6.13 9.81 -2.85
C ILE A 74 6.71 9.51 -4.23
N ASN A 75 5.92 9.69 -5.31
CA ASN A 75 6.43 9.53 -6.67
C ASN A 75 7.59 10.50 -6.96
N ASN A 76 7.45 11.77 -6.62
CA ASN A 76 8.50 12.78 -6.81
C ASN A 76 9.78 12.47 -6.01
N GLN A 77 9.66 11.71 -4.92
CA GLN A 77 10.81 11.33 -4.11
C GLN A 77 11.46 10.01 -4.55
N MET A 78 10.69 9.01 -4.94
CA MET A 78 11.13 7.60 -5.00
C MET A 78 11.03 6.93 -6.36
N SER A 79 10.48 7.61 -7.38
CA SER A 79 10.32 7.02 -8.71
C SER A 79 11.68 6.90 -9.41
N THR A 80 11.96 5.73 -9.99
CA THR A 80 13.07 5.52 -10.93
C THR A 80 12.65 5.81 -12.38
N TRP A 81 11.36 5.99 -12.64
CA TRP A 81 10.78 6.29 -13.95
C TRP A 81 10.67 7.79 -14.23
N ASP A 82 10.63 8.60 -13.17
CA ASP A 82 10.64 10.06 -13.27
C ASP A 82 12.09 10.56 -13.17
N PRO A 83 12.66 11.13 -14.24
CA PRO A 83 14.03 11.65 -14.22
C PRO A 83 14.21 12.82 -13.24
N GLU A 84 13.12 13.54 -12.91
CA GLU A 84 13.16 14.67 -11.99
C GLU A 84 12.96 14.27 -10.51
N SER A 85 12.73 13.00 -10.25
CA SER A 85 12.58 12.51 -8.88
C SER A 85 13.87 12.66 -8.08
N GLU A 86 13.74 12.76 -6.77
CA GLU A 86 14.86 12.87 -5.84
C GLU A 86 15.79 11.63 -5.92
N LEU A 87 15.22 10.43 -6.01
CA LEU A 87 15.98 9.19 -6.20
C LEU A 87 16.72 9.17 -7.53
N SER A 88 16.11 9.62 -8.61
CA SER A 88 16.77 9.72 -9.93
C SER A 88 17.90 10.72 -9.91
N ALA A 89 17.76 11.84 -9.18
CA ALA A 89 18.85 12.80 -8.98
C ALA A 89 20.01 12.17 -8.18
N PHE A 90 19.72 11.45 -7.10
CA PHE A 90 20.74 10.68 -6.37
C PHE A 90 21.41 9.62 -7.25
N ASN A 91 20.65 8.90 -8.09
CA ASN A 91 21.20 7.90 -8.99
C ASN A 91 22.17 8.51 -10.02
N ARG A 92 21.91 9.73 -10.48
CA ARG A 92 22.84 10.48 -11.38
C ARG A 92 24.07 11.05 -10.67
N TRP A 93 24.03 11.19 -9.35
CA TRP A 93 25.16 11.67 -8.57
C TRP A 93 26.30 10.65 -8.58
N THR A 94 27.45 11.01 -9.14
CA THR A 94 28.65 10.14 -9.29
C THR A 94 29.75 10.42 -8.28
N SER A 95 29.49 11.27 -7.28
CA SER A 95 30.47 11.58 -6.22
C SER A 95 30.23 10.66 -5.01
N ILE A 96 31.31 10.38 -4.30
CA ILE A 96 31.32 9.70 -2.99
C ILE A 96 31.05 10.66 -1.82
N LYS A 97 30.84 11.95 -2.08
CA LYS A 97 30.48 12.93 -1.05
C LYS A 97 29.05 12.74 -0.60
N ALA A 98 28.73 13.19 0.60
CA ALA A 98 27.40 13.20 1.15
C ALA A 98 26.40 13.94 0.22
N TYR A 99 25.25 13.35 -0.02
CA TYR A 99 24.16 13.88 -0.83
C TYR A 99 22.92 14.07 0.05
N PRO A 100 22.42 15.30 0.19
CA PRO A 100 21.25 15.55 1.03
C PRO A 100 19.99 14.98 0.39
N VAL A 101 19.14 14.35 1.21
CA VAL A 101 17.86 13.77 0.78
C VAL A 101 16.74 14.10 1.77
N SER A 102 15.50 14.02 1.28
CA SER A 102 14.31 14.19 2.13
C SER A 102 14.25 13.09 3.20
N GLN A 103 13.63 13.43 4.34
CA GLN A 103 13.43 12.47 5.43
C GLN A 103 12.64 11.23 5.00
N SER A 104 11.69 11.39 4.07
CA SER A 104 10.91 10.27 3.54
C SER A 104 11.78 9.29 2.76
N LEU A 105 12.61 9.79 1.84
CA LEU A 105 13.52 8.96 1.06
C LEU A 105 14.55 8.29 1.98
N LEU A 106 15.11 9.03 2.94
CA LEU A 106 16.02 8.50 3.94
C LEU A 106 15.41 7.35 4.73
N THR A 107 14.17 7.52 5.20
CA THR A 107 13.45 6.49 5.98
C THR A 107 13.29 5.19 5.19
N VAL A 108 12.96 5.29 3.91
CA VAL A 108 12.79 4.10 3.06
C VAL A 108 14.13 3.42 2.78
N ILE A 109 15.18 4.19 2.50
CA ILE A 109 16.53 3.64 2.25
C ILE A 109 17.09 3.00 3.53
N ASP A 110 17.00 3.65 4.68
CA ASP A 110 17.48 3.09 5.95
C ASP A 110 16.75 1.78 6.30
N SER A 111 15.43 1.76 6.12
CA SER A 111 14.62 0.55 6.28
C SER A 111 15.07 -0.55 5.33
N SER A 112 15.36 -0.21 4.07
CA SER A 112 15.84 -1.14 3.05
C SER A 112 17.20 -1.74 3.42
N LEU A 113 18.15 -0.90 3.82
CA LEU A 113 19.48 -1.35 4.26
C LEU A 113 19.40 -2.25 5.51
N SER A 114 18.47 -1.94 6.43
CA SER A 114 18.21 -2.80 7.59
C SER A 114 17.67 -4.19 7.17
N ILE A 115 16.77 -4.24 6.18
CA ILE A 115 16.25 -5.49 5.63
C ILE A 115 17.36 -6.24 4.89
N SER A 116 18.14 -5.57 4.04
CA SER A 116 19.28 -6.15 3.34
C SER A 116 20.25 -6.84 4.31
N LYS A 117 20.58 -6.16 5.40
CA LYS A 117 21.45 -6.68 6.46
C LYS A 117 20.86 -7.92 7.14
N LYS A 118 19.56 -7.90 7.47
CA LYS A 118 18.85 -9.03 8.11
C LYS A 118 18.72 -10.24 7.20
N THR A 119 18.64 -10.04 5.90
CA THR A 119 18.50 -11.11 4.89
C THR A 119 19.85 -11.55 4.31
N GLY A 120 20.97 -10.99 4.77
CA GLY A 120 22.29 -11.31 4.22
C GLY A 120 22.43 -10.91 2.74
N GLY A 121 21.75 -9.84 2.31
CA GLY A 121 21.78 -9.33 0.94
C GLY A 121 20.81 -9.99 -0.03
N LEU A 122 19.92 -10.89 0.42
CA LEU A 122 18.86 -11.45 -0.45
C LEU A 122 17.84 -10.38 -0.88
N PHE A 123 17.66 -9.34 -0.09
CA PHE A 123 16.99 -8.11 -0.48
C PHE A 123 18.04 -7.02 -0.66
N ASP A 124 18.12 -6.42 -1.84
CA ASP A 124 19.12 -5.39 -2.14
C ASP A 124 18.53 -4.32 -3.06
N ILE A 125 18.50 -3.08 -2.59
CA ILE A 125 18.00 -1.94 -3.37
C ILE A 125 19.04 -1.36 -4.36
N SER A 126 20.27 -1.85 -4.36
CA SER A 126 21.33 -1.38 -5.29
C SER A 126 21.30 -2.06 -6.66
N VAL A 127 20.22 -2.81 -6.94
CA VAL A 127 20.07 -3.63 -8.17
C VAL A 127 19.61 -2.86 -9.41
N TYR A 128 19.48 -1.53 -9.36
CA TYR A 128 18.93 -0.72 -10.47
C TYR A 128 19.60 -1.03 -11.82
N GLU A 129 20.93 -1.06 -11.88
CA GLU A 129 21.67 -1.33 -13.12
C GLU A 129 21.54 -2.81 -13.55
N LEU A 130 21.48 -3.73 -12.59
CA LEU A 130 21.22 -5.15 -12.90
C LEU A 130 19.82 -5.35 -13.49
N MET A 131 18.81 -4.69 -12.94
CA MET A 131 17.45 -4.72 -13.48
C MET A 131 17.43 -4.21 -14.92
N GLY A 132 18.08 -3.06 -15.20
CA GLY A 132 18.23 -2.53 -16.55
C GLY A 132 18.96 -3.48 -17.50
N LEU A 133 20.03 -4.12 -17.04
CA LEU A 133 20.82 -5.06 -17.81
C LEU A 133 20.01 -6.32 -18.22
N TRP A 134 19.08 -6.76 -17.38
CA TRP A 134 18.18 -7.89 -17.63
C TRP A 134 16.85 -7.50 -18.26
N GLY A 135 16.73 -6.29 -18.79
CA GLY A 135 15.57 -5.85 -19.55
C GLY A 135 14.41 -5.26 -18.73
N PHE A 136 14.64 -4.96 -17.45
CA PHE A 136 13.64 -4.32 -16.57
C PHE A 136 13.97 -2.85 -16.32
N GLY A 137 12.99 -2.10 -15.80
CA GLY A 137 13.17 -0.70 -15.43
C GLY A 137 13.06 0.27 -16.63
N PRO A 138 13.36 1.59 -16.40
CA PRO A 138 13.10 2.63 -17.37
C PRO A 138 14.05 2.64 -18.58
N ASN A 139 15.24 2.03 -18.46
CA ASN A 139 16.25 1.97 -19.51
C ASN A 139 16.70 0.52 -19.73
N PRO A 140 15.80 -0.35 -20.24
CA PRO A 140 16.10 -1.77 -20.38
C PRO A 140 17.08 -2.04 -21.53
N LYS A 141 18.06 -2.90 -21.28
CA LYS A 141 18.91 -3.46 -22.33
C LYS A 141 18.07 -4.44 -23.19
N ILE A 142 18.38 -4.48 -24.47
CA ILE A 142 17.83 -5.46 -25.41
C ILE A 142 18.83 -6.61 -25.58
N GLY A 143 18.35 -7.85 -25.49
CA GLY A 143 19.15 -9.06 -25.66
C GLY A 143 19.89 -9.53 -24.40
N MET A 144 20.50 -10.71 -24.50
CA MET A 144 21.20 -11.35 -23.39
C MET A 144 22.44 -10.56 -22.98
N PRO A 145 22.65 -10.24 -21.70
CA PRO A 145 23.87 -9.58 -21.25
C PRO A 145 25.07 -10.54 -21.32
N SER A 146 26.21 -10.01 -21.72
CA SER A 146 27.50 -10.73 -21.68
C SER A 146 28.01 -10.86 -20.24
N LEU A 147 28.85 -11.85 -19.98
CA LEU A 147 29.48 -12.05 -18.67
C LEU A 147 30.27 -10.81 -18.21
N ASN A 148 30.96 -10.13 -19.15
CA ASN A 148 31.72 -8.91 -18.84
C ASN A 148 30.81 -7.76 -18.39
N GLU A 149 29.65 -7.57 -19.02
CA GLU A 149 28.66 -6.55 -18.60
C GLU A 149 28.12 -6.89 -17.22
N ILE A 150 27.76 -8.15 -16.96
CA ILE A 150 27.29 -8.60 -15.65
C ILE A 150 28.35 -8.30 -14.57
N GLN A 151 29.61 -8.69 -14.79
CA GLN A 151 30.71 -8.44 -13.85
C GLN A 151 30.94 -6.96 -13.61
N THR A 152 30.83 -6.13 -14.64
CA THR A 152 30.99 -4.68 -14.56
C THR A 152 29.90 -4.05 -13.67
N VAL A 153 28.66 -4.45 -13.85
CA VAL A 153 27.53 -3.95 -13.04
C VAL A 153 27.61 -4.46 -11.60
N LEU A 154 27.96 -5.72 -11.40
CA LEU A 154 28.14 -6.32 -10.08
C LEU A 154 29.21 -5.58 -9.24
N ALA A 155 30.24 -5.03 -9.88
CA ALA A 155 31.25 -4.24 -9.16
C ALA A 155 30.67 -3.01 -8.44
N SER A 156 29.56 -2.44 -8.95
CA SER A 156 28.85 -1.31 -8.34
C SER A 156 27.55 -1.70 -7.59
N THR A 157 27.18 -2.98 -7.58
CA THR A 157 26.01 -3.50 -6.87
C THR A 157 26.41 -3.99 -5.48
N GLY A 158 25.55 -3.78 -4.49
CA GLY A 158 25.74 -4.20 -3.11
C GLY A 158 25.19 -3.15 -2.14
N TYR A 159 24.28 -3.57 -1.26
CA TYR A 159 23.65 -2.69 -0.27
C TYR A 159 24.69 -2.04 0.70
N ASP A 160 25.82 -2.67 0.91
CA ASP A 160 26.95 -2.20 1.70
C ASP A 160 27.69 -1.00 1.05
N LYS A 161 27.38 -0.69 -0.20
CA LYS A 161 27.94 0.44 -0.95
C LYS A 161 27.17 1.74 -0.79
N VAL A 162 26.11 1.74 0.02
CA VAL A 162 25.33 2.94 0.39
C VAL A 162 25.26 3.04 1.90
N MET A 163 25.51 4.22 2.42
CA MET A 163 25.43 4.53 3.86
C MET A 163 24.48 5.70 4.08
N VAL A 164 23.75 5.63 5.18
CA VAL A 164 22.97 6.74 5.73
C VAL A 164 23.84 7.43 6.78
N ASP A 165 24.00 8.74 6.66
CA ASP A 165 24.69 9.58 7.62
C ASP A 165 23.85 10.83 7.90
N GLU A 166 23.28 10.91 9.10
CA GLU A 166 22.29 11.92 9.50
C GLU A 166 21.17 12.08 8.46
N ASN A 167 21.15 13.18 7.71
CA ASN A 167 20.16 13.49 6.68
C ASN A 167 20.72 13.36 5.26
N THR A 168 21.78 12.59 5.09
CA THR A 168 22.47 12.42 3.80
C THR A 168 22.68 10.95 3.46
N LEU A 169 22.88 10.71 2.17
CA LEU A 169 23.32 9.43 1.62
C LEU A 169 24.74 9.55 1.10
N ILE A 170 25.55 8.54 1.37
CA ILE A 170 26.93 8.46 0.89
C ILE A 170 27.07 7.18 0.07
N LYS A 171 27.61 7.29 -1.14
CA LYS A 171 28.03 6.16 -1.96
C LYS A 171 29.48 5.81 -1.68
N THR A 172 29.80 4.53 -1.49
CA THR A 172 31.21 4.08 -1.43
C THR A 172 31.78 3.77 -2.82
N HIS A 173 30.89 3.64 -3.83
CA HIS A 173 31.25 3.49 -5.24
C HIS A 173 30.42 4.46 -6.09
N PRO A 174 31.02 5.27 -6.99
CA PRO A 174 30.34 6.36 -7.71
C PRO A 174 29.17 5.89 -8.60
N ASN A 175 29.23 4.66 -9.09
CA ASN A 175 28.22 4.10 -10.01
C ASN A 175 27.11 3.33 -9.30
N VAL A 176 27.05 3.33 -7.97
CA VAL A 176 25.91 2.74 -7.25
C VAL A 176 24.63 3.47 -7.62
N LYS A 177 23.60 2.72 -7.98
CA LYS A 177 22.25 3.24 -8.22
C LYS A 177 21.22 2.39 -7.50
N LEU A 178 20.16 3.04 -7.02
CA LEU A 178 19.14 2.44 -6.19
C LEU A 178 17.83 2.26 -6.97
N ASP A 179 17.15 1.17 -6.68
CA ASP A 179 15.79 0.88 -7.07
C ASP A 179 14.95 0.61 -5.81
N LEU A 180 13.84 1.33 -5.66
CA LEU A 180 12.94 1.20 -4.51
C LEU A 180 11.60 0.54 -4.88
N ASN A 181 11.46 -0.02 -6.08
CA ASN A 181 10.18 -0.60 -6.55
C ASN A 181 9.66 -1.72 -5.64
N ALA A 182 10.54 -2.46 -4.97
CA ALA A 182 10.16 -3.53 -4.05
C ALA A 182 9.65 -3.04 -2.67
N ILE A 183 9.84 -1.76 -2.31
CA ILE A 183 9.49 -1.24 -0.98
C ILE A 183 8.62 0.03 -1.03
N ALA A 184 8.76 0.85 -2.07
CA ALA A 184 8.10 2.16 -2.15
C ALA A 184 6.58 2.08 -2.12
N LYS A 185 5.95 1.04 -2.71
CA LYS A 185 4.49 0.87 -2.66
C LYS A 185 4.00 0.58 -1.24
N GLY A 186 4.69 -0.28 -0.49
CA GLY A 186 4.38 -0.54 0.91
C GLY A 186 4.50 0.72 1.77
N TYR A 187 5.53 1.54 1.53
CA TYR A 187 5.65 2.85 2.17
C TYR A 187 4.49 3.78 1.81
N ALA A 188 4.07 3.82 0.55
CA ALA A 188 2.94 4.62 0.10
C ALA A 188 1.63 4.20 0.79
N VAL A 189 1.37 2.89 0.90
CA VAL A 189 0.24 2.35 1.67
C VAL A 189 0.28 2.84 3.12
N ASP A 190 1.44 2.80 3.77
CA ASP A 190 1.62 3.25 5.15
C ASP A 190 1.38 4.76 5.31
N MET A 191 1.84 5.57 4.36
CA MET A 191 1.66 7.03 4.44
C MET A 191 0.20 7.45 4.20
N VAL A 192 -0.49 6.81 3.25
CA VAL A 192 -1.93 7.00 3.05
C VAL A 192 -2.72 6.53 4.27
N TYR A 193 -2.38 5.38 4.84
CA TYR A 193 -2.98 4.89 6.08
C TYR A 193 -2.81 5.90 7.23
N LYS A 194 -1.60 6.43 7.43
CA LYS A 194 -1.31 7.45 8.45
C LYS A 194 -2.12 8.73 8.21
N TYR A 195 -2.20 9.20 6.96
CA TYR A 195 -2.99 10.36 6.58
C TYR A 195 -4.46 10.18 6.96
N LEU A 196 -5.07 9.05 6.59
CA LEU A 196 -6.47 8.75 6.88
C LEU A 196 -6.72 8.60 8.39
N SER A 197 -5.82 7.91 9.10
CA SER A 197 -5.91 7.76 10.55
C SER A 197 -5.81 9.10 11.29
N ALA A 198 -4.95 10.02 10.82
CA ALA A 198 -4.83 11.38 11.36
C ALA A 198 -6.08 12.24 11.09
N LYS A 199 -6.88 11.89 10.06
CA LYS A 199 -8.20 12.49 9.79
C LYS A 199 -9.32 11.88 10.65
N GLY A 200 -9.01 10.93 11.55
CA GLY A 200 -9.96 10.32 12.48
C GLY A 200 -10.73 9.12 11.90
N PHE A 201 -10.27 8.52 10.80
CA PHE A 201 -10.88 7.31 10.29
C PHE A 201 -10.34 6.06 11.01
N ASP A 202 -11.25 5.22 11.50
CA ASP A 202 -10.92 4.00 12.25
C ASP A 202 -11.25 2.71 11.49
N ASN A 203 -11.98 2.81 10.38
CA ASN A 203 -12.37 1.67 9.56
C ASN A 203 -11.95 1.94 8.12
N ILE A 204 -10.71 1.55 7.80
CA ILE A 204 -10.06 1.85 6.52
C ILE A 204 -9.38 0.61 5.94
N PHE A 205 -9.39 0.57 4.62
CA PHE A 205 -8.65 -0.40 3.83
C PHE A 205 -7.93 0.35 2.71
N VAL A 206 -6.61 0.26 2.68
CA VAL A 206 -5.75 0.89 1.67
C VAL A 206 -5.11 -0.20 0.86
N GLU A 207 -5.23 -0.13 -0.46
CA GLU A 207 -4.57 -1.03 -1.42
C GLU A 207 -3.89 -0.18 -2.50
N ILE A 208 -2.63 -0.49 -2.82
CA ILE A 208 -1.85 0.12 -3.89
C ILE A 208 -1.05 -0.98 -4.58
N GLY A 209 -1.47 -1.36 -5.80
CA GLY A 209 -0.75 -2.33 -6.63
C GLY A 209 -0.53 -3.70 -5.99
N GLY A 210 -1.45 -4.13 -5.13
CA GLY A 210 -1.41 -5.42 -4.43
C GLY A 210 -0.88 -5.34 -2.99
N GLU A 211 -0.16 -4.28 -2.62
CA GLU A 211 0.20 -4.02 -1.23
C GLU A 211 -0.98 -3.43 -0.48
N VAL A 212 -1.28 -3.97 0.70
CA VAL A 212 -2.47 -3.58 1.46
C VAL A 212 -2.16 -3.31 2.92
N ARG A 213 -2.96 -2.41 3.53
CA ARG A 213 -3.03 -2.20 4.97
C ARG A 213 -4.46 -1.89 5.39
N SER A 214 -4.91 -2.50 6.49
CA SER A 214 -6.24 -2.29 7.03
C SER A 214 -6.21 -1.77 8.46
N LYS A 215 -7.33 -1.15 8.87
CA LYS A 215 -7.66 -0.79 10.25
C LYS A 215 -9.15 -1.05 10.47
N GLY A 216 -9.50 -1.59 11.64
CA GLY A 216 -10.87 -1.79 12.06
C GLY A 216 -11.64 -2.78 11.20
N LYS A 217 -12.90 -2.45 10.86
CA LYS A 217 -13.86 -3.37 10.27
C LYS A 217 -14.48 -2.81 8.98
N ASN A 218 -15.00 -3.69 8.15
CA ASN A 218 -15.75 -3.34 6.96
C ASN A 218 -17.20 -2.94 7.29
N GLN A 219 -18.00 -2.64 6.27
CA GLN A 219 -19.41 -2.22 6.41
C GLN A 219 -20.32 -3.24 7.10
N ASN A 220 -19.93 -4.52 7.10
CA ASN A 220 -20.66 -5.62 7.72
C ASN A 220 -20.20 -5.88 9.17
N ASN A 221 -19.39 -4.97 9.73
CA ASN A 221 -18.82 -5.07 11.08
C ASN A 221 -17.93 -6.32 11.31
N ILE A 222 -17.34 -6.86 10.24
CA ILE A 222 -16.33 -7.94 10.29
C ILE A 222 -14.97 -7.39 9.83
N PHE A 223 -13.87 -8.08 10.16
CA PHE A 223 -12.55 -7.68 9.69
C PHE A 223 -12.46 -7.65 8.17
N TRP A 224 -11.53 -6.85 7.65
CA TRP A 224 -11.24 -6.82 6.23
C TRP A 224 -10.63 -8.16 5.81
N SER A 225 -10.99 -8.64 4.63
CA SER A 225 -10.41 -9.85 4.04
C SER A 225 -9.91 -9.56 2.62
N ILE A 226 -8.84 -10.23 2.24
CA ILE A 226 -8.26 -10.16 0.91
C ILE A 226 -8.13 -11.56 0.31
N GLY A 227 -8.31 -11.64 -1.00
CA GLY A 227 -8.03 -12.84 -1.77
C GLY A 227 -6.62 -12.83 -2.33
N ILE A 228 -5.89 -13.91 -2.16
CA ILE A 228 -4.60 -14.14 -2.84
C ILE A 228 -4.91 -14.85 -4.16
N GLU A 229 -4.48 -14.24 -5.27
CA GLU A 229 -4.64 -14.80 -6.61
C GLU A 229 -3.79 -16.09 -6.76
N ASN A 230 -4.35 -17.08 -7.43
CA ASN A 230 -3.60 -18.29 -7.82
C ASN A 230 -2.95 -18.05 -9.20
N PRO A 231 -1.62 -17.92 -9.27
CA PRO A 231 -0.93 -17.67 -10.54
C PRO A 231 -1.08 -18.78 -11.57
N SER A 232 -1.41 -20.01 -11.14
CA SER A 232 -1.64 -21.17 -12.02
C SER A 232 -3.09 -21.25 -12.53
N GLY A 233 -3.95 -20.29 -12.25
CA GLY A 233 -5.41 -20.34 -12.36
C GLY A 233 -6.03 -20.12 -13.74
N GLY A 234 -5.30 -20.25 -14.87
CA GLY A 234 -5.92 -20.20 -16.21
C GLY A 234 -6.25 -18.77 -16.69
N ASN A 235 -7.12 -18.62 -17.70
CA ASN A 235 -7.47 -17.37 -18.34
C ASN A 235 -7.83 -16.26 -17.34
N LYS A 236 -7.34 -15.02 -17.58
CA LYS A 236 -7.63 -13.78 -16.79
C LYS A 236 -9.11 -13.52 -16.48
N LYS A 237 -10.03 -14.25 -17.07
CA LYS A 237 -11.48 -14.14 -16.82
C LYS A 237 -11.97 -14.94 -15.61
N ASP A 238 -11.24 -15.95 -15.15
CA ASP A 238 -11.57 -16.79 -14.00
C ASP A 238 -10.47 -16.69 -12.94
N ILE A 239 -10.46 -15.57 -12.19
CA ILE A 239 -9.53 -15.39 -11.08
C ILE A 239 -9.86 -16.46 -10.02
N LYS A 240 -9.02 -17.50 -9.96
CA LYS A 240 -9.08 -18.49 -8.88
C LYS A 240 -8.26 -17.97 -7.71
N LEU A 241 -8.88 -17.91 -6.54
CA LEU A 241 -8.15 -17.56 -5.33
C LEU A 241 -7.41 -18.78 -4.79
N ALA A 242 -6.16 -18.59 -4.42
CA ALA A 242 -5.37 -19.58 -3.68
C ALA A 242 -5.74 -19.58 -2.20
N ALA A 243 -6.07 -18.40 -1.63
CA ALA A 243 -6.47 -18.24 -0.24
C ALA A 243 -7.28 -16.96 -0.05
N ILE A 244 -8.02 -16.90 1.07
CA ILE A 244 -8.62 -15.68 1.62
C ILE A 244 -8.02 -15.47 3.01
N ILE A 245 -7.54 -14.26 3.29
CA ILE A 245 -6.88 -13.92 4.56
C ILE A 245 -7.63 -12.75 5.20
N ASP A 246 -7.96 -12.90 6.49
CA ASP A 246 -8.51 -11.81 7.28
C ASP A 246 -7.40 -10.91 7.81
N LEU A 247 -7.55 -9.60 7.58
CA LEU A 247 -6.62 -8.57 8.03
C LEU A 247 -7.19 -7.88 9.29
N LYS A 248 -6.59 -8.17 10.44
CA LYS A 248 -6.94 -7.57 11.74
C LYS A 248 -5.91 -6.51 12.09
N ASP A 249 -6.10 -5.29 11.57
CA ASP A 249 -5.15 -4.17 11.74
C ASP A 249 -3.72 -4.53 11.24
N LEU A 250 -3.65 -5.23 10.13
CA LEU A 250 -2.41 -5.76 9.53
C LEU A 250 -2.15 -5.15 8.16
N ALA A 251 -0.92 -5.30 7.72
CA ALA A 251 -0.49 -5.06 6.34
C ALA A 251 -0.10 -6.39 5.68
N MET A 252 -0.24 -6.45 4.35
CA MET A 252 0.27 -7.56 3.54
C MET A 252 0.87 -7.01 2.25
N ALA A 253 2.01 -7.56 1.87
CA ALA A 253 2.62 -7.36 0.56
C ALA A 253 2.74 -8.70 -0.15
N THR A 254 2.63 -8.67 -1.48
CA THR A 254 2.73 -9.85 -2.33
C THR A 254 3.75 -9.63 -3.43
N SER A 255 4.63 -10.60 -3.64
CA SER A 255 5.57 -10.63 -4.76
C SER A 255 5.24 -11.80 -5.67
N GLY A 256 5.45 -11.63 -6.99
CA GLY A 256 5.18 -12.71 -7.94
C GLY A 256 5.83 -12.49 -9.30
N ASN A 257 6.31 -13.58 -9.89
CA ASN A 257 7.04 -13.60 -11.16
C ASN A 257 6.17 -13.87 -12.39
N TYR A 258 4.84 -13.71 -12.32
CA TYR A 258 3.96 -14.12 -13.42
C TYR A 258 3.39 -12.98 -14.27
N ASN A 259 3.45 -11.73 -13.79
CA ASN A 259 2.87 -10.58 -14.49
C ASN A 259 3.92 -9.69 -15.17
N ASN A 260 5.07 -9.51 -14.55
CA ASN A 260 6.14 -8.67 -15.06
C ASN A 260 7.30 -9.56 -15.51
N ILE A 261 7.27 -9.97 -16.77
CA ILE A 261 8.22 -10.90 -17.38
C ILE A 261 8.85 -10.27 -18.61
N VAL A 262 10.10 -10.64 -18.88
CA VAL A 262 10.84 -10.30 -20.09
C VAL A 262 11.20 -11.61 -20.82
N ASN A 263 11.09 -11.61 -22.14
CA ASN A 263 11.55 -12.72 -22.98
C ASN A 263 12.86 -12.29 -23.67
N ILE A 264 13.94 -13.01 -23.37
CA ILE A 264 15.24 -12.80 -24.00
C ILE A 264 15.65 -14.10 -24.67
N ASP A 265 15.74 -14.10 -25.99
CA ASP A 265 16.17 -15.25 -26.82
C ASP A 265 15.37 -16.54 -26.53
N GLY A 266 14.10 -16.43 -26.18
CA GLY A 266 13.21 -17.55 -25.85
C GLY A 266 13.18 -17.94 -24.38
N GLU A 267 14.04 -17.36 -23.53
CA GLU A 267 13.98 -17.54 -22.07
C GLU A 267 13.08 -16.49 -21.42
N ILE A 268 12.19 -16.95 -20.56
CA ILE A 268 11.26 -16.11 -19.80
C ILE A 268 11.86 -15.81 -18.44
N LEU A 269 12.14 -14.54 -18.18
CA LEU A 269 12.72 -14.06 -16.94
C LEU A 269 11.68 -13.24 -16.14
N GLY A 270 11.60 -13.48 -14.84
CA GLY A 270 10.84 -12.68 -13.91
C GLY A 270 11.73 -11.64 -13.23
N HIS A 271 11.10 -10.62 -12.63
CA HIS A 271 11.80 -9.48 -11.99
C HIS A 271 12.07 -9.69 -10.49
N THR A 272 11.66 -10.83 -9.91
CA THR A 272 11.89 -11.21 -8.50
C THR A 272 12.66 -12.53 -8.40
#